data_ab71043b081f630cf4fcc533c352a529
#
_entry.id   ab71043b081f630cf4fcc533c352a529
#
_cell.length_a   1.000
_cell.length_b   1.000
_cell.length_c   1.000
_cell.angle_alpha   90.00
_cell.angle_beta   90.00
_cell.angle_gamma   90.00
#
_symmetry.space_group_name_H-M   'P 1'
#
loop_
_entity.id
_entity.type
_entity.pdbx_description
1 polymer ?
#
loop_
_entity_poly.entity_id
_entity_poly.type
_entity_poly.pdbx_seq_one_letter_code
_entity_poly.pdbx_strand_id
1 'polypeptide(L)'
;MLVTILALCSGTVFMSCSDKENTDSPQIPEQPTMPKITEDFEDFATWVAAAVQRCHPYISQFWNADAEQGNFNLLLTNEGKNKLYLINAEGKREIPQSEWDDALNRGLSEVESAGYYFLTFQNRYCCLQIHSMESWEAMKQIQQMQKGTTPALEEWGYYMLHTLYHESFHNYVQDLKSWTKSGSSTDREQSYPVNYEPRIYRKLAFLALRKAWEEPAKASEQYVRAKYWIQKYETQYVEEAGSIKETDIVEGTAEYFGRNVIHAAFPDYELLYGTEDYNLSGLIDDESYQLSVAVQLIRRDGRLDEAMKAFKNMKATPIDFLLKDVAAPKNYDESQDATDVAKIRAAMDKQFSESNPYMAPVIALVKRHNSGQAVYLVVNNSNQVVYTSTQGYYSLTDYPGFTCLVNLQASYSRVECMGITVLSWKDYTLFSLADESHLELTDLQDIQEERSPFPNVKFNKKATLTAVNNEESFKMKELPVQVKYGTDELGNKYYVCQ
;
A
#
# COMPACT_ATOMS: atom_id res chain seq x y z
N MET A 1 0.10 8.05 -2.96
CA MET A 1 -1.18 7.41 -3.27
C MET A 1 -1.19 6.62 -4.58
N LEU A 2 -0.08 6.52 -5.31
CA LEU A 2 0.04 5.67 -6.52
C LEU A 2 0.64 4.27 -6.24
N VAL A 3 1.03 3.99 -5.00
CA VAL A 3 1.79 2.78 -4.61
C VAL A 3 0.92 1.54 -4.51
N THR A 4 -0.35 1.68 -4.15
CA THR A 4 -1.28 0.54 -3.99
C THR A 4 -1.65 -0.12 -5.34
N ILE A 5 -1.41 0.54 -6.46
CA ILE A 5 -1.74 0.02 -7.81
C ILE A 5 -0.78 -1.09 -8.27
N LEU A 6 0.41 -1.20 -7.69
CA LEU A 6 1.48 -2.08 -8.19
C LEU A 6 1.37 -3.54 -7.77
N ALA A 7 0.56 -3.88 -6.79
CA ALA A 7 0.51 -5.23 -6.21
C ALA A 7 -0.52 -6.18 -6.84
N LEU A 8 -1.40 -5.71 -7.74
CA LEU A 8 -2.61 -6.44 -8.11
C LEU A 8 -2.57 -7.27 -9.41
N CYS A 9 -1.45 -7.38 -10.09
CA CYS A 9 -1.45 -7.98 -11.43
C CYS A 9 -0.49 -9.17 -11.62
N SER A 10 -0.73 -10.32 -10.97
CA SER A 10 -0.08 -11.59 -11.34
C SER A 10 -1.09 -12.67 -11.65
N GLY A 11 -1.43 -12.83 -12.92
CA GLY A 11 -2.36 -13.87 -13.39
C GLY A 11 -1.65 -15.03 -14.06
N THR A 12 -1.92 -16.23 -13.65
CA THR A 12 -1.53 -17.49 -14.32
C THR A 12 -2.75 -18.32 -14.72
N VAL A 13 -2.60 -19.07 -15.81
CA VAL A 13 -3.64 -19.86 -16.49
C VAL A 13 -4.10 -21.05 -15.66
N PHE A 14 -5.39 -21.36 -15.67
CA PHE A 14 -6.06 -22.31 -14.80
C PHE A 14 -6.48 -23.62 -15.44
N MET A 15 -6.37 -24.71 -14.65
CA MET A 15 -7.19 -25.91 -14.79
C MET A 15 -8.34 -25.88 -13.77
N SER A 16 -9.56 -26.01 -14.27
CA SER A 16 -10.78 -26.09 -13.51
C SER A 16 -10.90 -27.43 -12.78
N CYS A 17 -11.03 -27.42 -11.46
CA CYS A 17 -11.55 -28.56 -10.70
C CYS A 17 -13.04 -28.37 -10.44
N SER A 18 -13.84 -29.30 -10.93
CA SER A 18 -15.28 -29.34 -10.72
C SER A 18 -15.60 -29.82 -9.30
N ASP A 19 -16.13 -28.94 -8.45
CA ASP A 19 -16.71 -29.30 -7.16
C ASP A 19 -18.10 -29.93 -7.34
N LYS A 20 -18.34 -30.99 -6.59
CA LYS A 20 -19.67 -31.63 -6.55
C LYS A 20 -20.67 -30.74 -5.83
N GLU A 21 -21.70 -30.37 -6.54
CA GLU A 21 -22.83 -29.58 -6.06
C GLU A 21 -23.45 -30.14 -4.80
N ASN A 22 -23.53 -29.34 -3.77
CA ASN A 22 -24.39 -29.51 -2.62
C ASN A 22 -25.70 -28.77 -2.91
N THR A 23 -26.81 -29.51 -3.05
CA THR A 23 -28.06 -29.07 -3.67
C THR A 23 -28.97 -28.15 -2.83
N ASP A 24 -28.46 -27.48 -1.78
CA ASP A 24 -29.19 -26.54 -0.92
C ASP A 24 -28.66 -25.10 -0.96
N SER A 25 -28.06 -24.69 -2.07
CA SER A 25 -27.68 -23.28 -2.24
C SER A 25 -28.94 -22.42 -2.49
N PRO A 26 -29.11 -21.28 -1.82
CA PRO A 26 -30.17 -20.35 -2.15
C PRO A 26 -30.12 -20.00 -3.63
N GLN A 27 -31.29 -20.03 -4.32
CA GLN A 27 -31.37 -19.67 -5.73
C GLN A 27 -30.84 -18.24 -5.89
N ILE A 28 -29.64 -18.10 -6.50
CA ILE A 28 -29.08 -16.81 -6.85
C ILE A 28 -29.94 -16.23 -7.96
N PRO A 29 -30.45 -15.00 -7.83
CA PRO A 29 -31.20 -14.34 -8.89
C PRO A 29 -30.43 -14.38 -10.21
N GLU A 30 -31.18 -14.47 -11.34
CA GLU A 30 -30.55 -14.40 -12.67
C GLU A 30 -29.65 -13.18 -12.74
N GLN A 31 -28.36 -13.43 -12.96
CA GLN A 31 -27.37 -12.36 -12.90
C GLN A 31 -27.48 -11.46 -14.13
N PRO A 32 -27.37 -10.14 -13.97
CA PRO A 32 -27.40 -9.24 -15.11
C PRO A 32 -26.27 -9.58 -16.10
N THR A 33 -26.60 -9.58 -17.39
CA THR A 33 -25.61 -9.69 -18.45
C THR A 33 -24.68 -8.47 -18.38
N MET A 34 -23.37 -8.69 -18.33
CA MET A 34 -22.42 -7.60 -18.29
C MET A 34 -22.44 -6.80 -19.60
N PRO A 35 -22.58 -5.47 -19.54
CA PRO A 35 -22.47 -4.63 -20.72
C PRO A 35 -21.02 -4.65 -21.24
N LYS A 36 -20.85 -4.20 -22.47
CA LYS A 36 -19.50 -3.99 -23.02
C LYS A 36 -18.82 -2.85 -22.26
N ILE A 37 -17.58 -3.06 -21.84
CA ILE A 37 -16.74 -2.03 -21.27
C ILE A 37 -15.94 -1.34 -22.38
N THR A 38 -15.83 -0.01 -22.32
CA THR A 38 -14.98 0.79 -23.21
C THR A 38 -14.30 1.90 -22.39
N GLU A 39 -13.34 2.58 -22.98
CA GLU A 39 -12.66 3.73 -22.37
C GLU A 39 -13.57 4.99 -22.29
N ASP A 40 -14.75 4.97 -22.94
CA ASP A 40 -15.78 5.97 -22.70
C ASP A 40 -16.30 5.89 -21.27
N PHE A 41 -16.36 7.03 -20.61
CA PHE A 41 -16.74 7.08 -19.19
C PHE A 41 -18.15 6.58 -18.92
N GLU A 42 -19.09 6.83 -19.82
CA GLU A 42 -20.48 6.39 -19.69
C GLU A 42 -20.61 4.86 -19.78
N ASP A 43 -19.91 4.26 -20.73
CA ASP A 43 -19.86 2.80 -20.89
C ASP A 43 -19.15 2.18 -19.69
N PHE A 44 -18.05 2.76 -19.23
CA PHE A 44 -17.31 2.31 -18.05
C PHE A 44 -18.19 2.37 -16.78
N ALA A 45 -18.85 3.50 -16.53
CA ALA A 45 -19.75 3.65 -15.38
C ALA A 45 -20.96 2.69 -15.46
N THR A 46 -21.43 2.39 -16.67
CA THR A 46 -22.52 1.40 -16.87
C THR A 46 -22.05 -0.02 -16.57
N TRP A 47 -20.83 -0.37 -16.97
CA TRP A 47 -20.22 -1.64 -16.64
C TRP A 47 -20.01 -1.79 -15.10
N VAL A 48 -19.46 -0.76 -14.46
CA VAL A 48 -19.24 -0.74 -13.00
C VAL A 48 -20.57 -0.90 -12.26
N ALA A 49 -21.64 -0.23 -12.72
CA ALA A 49 -22.95 -0.35 -12.10
C ALA A 49 -23.51 -1.78 -12.20
N ALA A 50 -23.41 -2.41 -13.37
CA ALA A 50 -23.83 -3.80 -13.55
C ALA A 50 -22.97 -4.75 -12.69
N ALA A 51 -21.68 -4.47 -12.55
CA ALA A 51 -20.77 -5.26 -11.73
C ALA A 51 -21.10 -5.14 -10.23
N VAL A 52 -21.38 -3.93 -9.73
CA VAL A 52 -21.83 -3.71 -8.34
C VAL A 52 -23.14 -4.45 -8.08
N GLN A 53 -24.12 -4.36 -8.97
CA GLN A 53 -25.39 -5.11 -8.83
C GLN A 53 -25.15 -6.62 -8.82
N ARG A 54 -24.24 -7.11 -9.64
CA ARG A 54 -23.88 -8.53 -9.71
C ARG A 54 -23.17 -9.02 -8.44
N CYS A 55 -22.33 -8.20 -7.82
CA CYS A 55 -21.64 -8.49 -6.55
C CYS A 55 -22.58 -8.46 -5.32
N HIS A 56 -23.59 -7.61 -5.36
CA HIS A 56 -24.43 -7.31 -4.20
C HIS A 56 -25.04 -8.53 -3.47
N PRO A 57 -25.58 -9.56 -4.14
CA PRO A 57 -26.13 -10.74 -3.47
C PRO A 57 -25.12 -11.54 -2.65
N TYR A 58 -23.84 -11.34 -2.88
CA TYR A 58 -22.77 -12.11 -2.23
C TYR A 58 -22.21 -11.46 -0.97
N ILE A 59 -22.51 -10.18 -0.72
CA ILE A 59 -21.99 -9.43 0.44
C ILE A 59 -22.22 -10.18 1.75
N SER A 60 -23.48 -10.58 2.02
CA SER A 60 -23.87 -11.27 3.25
C SER A 60 -23.36 -12.71 3.36
N GLN A 61 -22.87 -13.30 2.26
CA GLN A 61 -22.35 -14.66 2.26
C GLN A 61 -20.93 -14.77 2.84
N PHE A 62 -20.16 -13.68 2.77
CA PHE A 62 -18.76 -13.68 3.18
C PHE A 62 -18.53 -13.01 4.52
N TRP A 63 -19.45 -12.16 4.95
CA TRP A 63 -19.47 -11.57 6.26
C TRP A 63 -20.91 -11.41 6.71
N ASN A 64 -21.20 -11.80 7.93
CA ASN A 64 -22.57 -11.84 8.44
C ASN A 64 -23.24 -10.44 8.59
N ALA A 65 -24.26 -10.33 9.44
CA ALA A 65 -25.11 -9.15 9.63
C ALA A 65 -24.40 -7.81 9.87
N ASP A 66 -23.08 -7.79 10.16
CA ASP A 66 -22.34 -6.55 10.29
C ASP A 66 -22.06 -5.89 8.93
N ALA A 67 -21.96 -6.66 7.84
CA ALA A 67 -21.87 -6.15 6.48
C ALA A 67 -23.28 -5.95 5.89
N GLU A 68 -23.96 -4.90 6.35
CA GLU A 68 -25.29 -4.57 5.83
C GLU A 68 -25.21 -4.13 4.37
N GLN A 69 -26.00 -4.79 3.52
CA GLN A 69 -25.98 -4.62 2.07
C GLN A 69 -26.20 -3.18 1.60
N GLY A 70 -26.94 -2.36 2.35
CA GLY A 70 -27.23 -0.96 2.01
C GLY A 70 -26.05 0.01 2.10
N ASN A 71 -24.88 -0.44 2.58
CA ASN A 71 -23.78 0.44 2.91
C ASN A 71 -22.64 0.49 1.87
N PHE A 72 -22.72 -0.34 0.83
CA PHE A 72 -21.71 -0.37 -0.23
C PHE A 72 -22.14 0.51 -1.41
N ASN A 73 -21.91 1.82 -1.27
CA ASN A 73 -22.26 2.82 -2.27
C ASN A 73 -20.99 3.41 -2.89
N LEU A 74 -20.99 3.56 -4.20
CA LEU A 74 -19.92 4.16 -4.97
C LEU A 74 -20.39 5.50 -5.54
N LEU A 75 -19.62 6.56 -5.34
CA LEU A 75 -19.68 7.75 -6.14
C LEU A 75 -18.56 7.69 -7.17
N LEU A 76 -18.92 7.71 -8.45
CA LEU A 76 -17.96 7.61 -9.55
C LEU A 76 -17.99 8.87 -10.39
N THR A 77 -16.84 9.49 -10.56
CA THR A 77 -16.66 10.65 -11.45
C THR A 77 -15.46 10.43 -12.40
N ASN A 78 -15.31 11.30 -13.39
CA ASN A 78 -14.16 11.30 -14.30
C ASN A 78 -13.25 12.52 -14.07
N GLU A 79 -12.07 12.52 -14.68
CA GLU A 79 -11.13 13.63 -14.61
C GLU A 79 -11.70 14.95 -15.12
N GLY A 80 -12.46 14.90 -16.23
CA GLY A 80 -13.15 16.05 -16.79
C GLY A 80 -14.21 16.63 -15.85
N LYS A 81 -14.57 15.91 -14.77
CA LYS A 81 -15.48 16.35 -13.70
C LYS A 81 -16.83 16.85 -14.23
N ASN A 82 -17.27 16.28 -15.34
CA ASN A 82 -18.48 16.69 -16.04
C ASN A 82 -19.68 15.79 -15.75
N LYS A 83 -19.45 14.65 -15.05
CA LYS A 83 -20.47 13.69 -14.60
C LYS A 83 -20.10 13.05 -13.28
N LEU A 84 -21.09 12.83 -12.44
CA LEU A 84 -20.99 12.14 -11.16
C LEU A 84 -22.14 11.15 -11.04
N TYR A 85 -21.82 9.89 -10.77
CA TYR A 85 -22.82 8.82 -10.59
C TYR A 85 -22.80 8.29 -9.16
N LEU A 86 -23.98 8.12 -8.57
CA LEU A 86 -24.18 7.23 -7.43
C LEU A 86 -24.50 5.83 -7.98
N ILE A 87 -23.71 4.84 -7.59
CA ILE A 87 -23.80 3.46 -8.01
C ILE A 87 -23.94 2.58 -6.75
N ASN A 88 -24.95 1.72 -6.74
CA ASN A 88 -25.20 0.74 -5.66
C ASN A 88 -26.04 -0.43 -6.18
N ALA A 89 -26.62 -1.20 -5.28
CA ALA A 89 -27.53 -2.31 -5.63
C ALA A 89 -28.74 -1.89 -6.47
N GLU A 90 -29.20 -0.65 -6.33
CA GLU A 90 -30.34 -0.11 -7.10
C GLU A 90 -29.95 0.26 -8.53
N GLY A 91 -28.65 0.34 -8.83
CA GLY A 91 -28.10 0.66 -10.14
C GLY A 91 -27.30 1.94 -10.17
N LYS A 92 -27.31 2.62 -11.34
CA LYS A 92 -26.59 3.88 -11.61
C LYS A 92 -27.58 5.04 -11.67
N ARG A 93 -27.31 6.08 -10.89
CA ARG A 93 -28.06 7.35 -10.91
C ARG A 93 -27.09 8.52 -11.07
N GLU A 94 -27.31 9.34 -12.10
CA GLU A 94 -26.56 10.59 -12.26
C GLU A 94 -26.95 11.58 -11.16
N ILE A 95 -25.96 12.24 -10.56
CA ILE A 95 -26.13 13.29 -9.57
C ILE A 95 -26.18 14.63 -10.31
N PRO A 96 -27.27 15.41 -10.21
CA PRO A 96 -27.34 16.74 -10.82
C PRO A 96 -26.23 17.64 -10.33
N GLN A 97 -25.73 18.51 -11.20
CA GLN A 97 -24.63 19.42 -10.87
C GLN A 97 -24.94 20.31 -9.66
N SER A 98 -26.20 20.65 -9.45
CA SER A 98 -26.65 21.41 -8.27
C SER A 98 -26.48 20.70 -6.92
N GLU A 99 -26.24 19.39 -6.93
CA GLU A 99 -26.04 18.55 -5.75
C GLU A 99 -24.55 18.15 -5.57
N TRP A 100 -23.64 18.57 -6.44
CA TRP A 100 -22.27 18.11 -6.40
C TRP A 100 -21.51 18.57 -5.16
N ASP A 101 -21.72 19.81 -4.74
CA ASP A 101 -21.08 20.35 -3.53
C ASP A 101 -21.52 19.57 -2.28
N ASP A 102 -22.81 19.23 -2.18
CA ASP A 102 -23.33 18.37 -1.10
C ASP A 102 -22.79 16.93 -1.21
N ALA A 103 -22.72 16.38 -2.44
CA ALA A 103 -22.26 15.03 -2.68
C ALA A 103 -20.78 14.85 -2.33
N LEU A 104 -19.96 15.86 -2.58
CA LEU A 104 -18.51 15.76 -2.42
C LEU A 104 -18.00 16.41 -1.13
N ASN A 105 -18.89 17.09 -0.40
CA ASN A 105 -18.59 17.90 0.79
C ASN A 105 -17.48 18.95 0.56
N ARG A 106 -17.18 19.20 -0.70
CA ARG A 106 -16.23 20.17 -1.26
C ARG A 106 -16.42 20.17 -2.77
N GLY A 107 -16.17 21.26 -3.43
CA GLY A 107 -16.30 21.34 -4.89
C GLY A 107 -15.49 20.25 -5.62
N LEU A 108 -15.97 19.76 -6.76
CA LEU A 108 -15.20 18.83 -7.59
C LEU A 108 -13.82 19.37 -7.98
N SER A 109 -13.68 20.71 -8.02
CA SER A 109 -12.41 21.39 -8.29
C SER A 109 -11.31 21.07 -7.26
N GLU A 110 -11.69 20.67 -6.04
CA GLU A 110 -10.75 20.31 -4.98
C GLU A 110 -10.37 18.80 -4.97
N VAL A 111 -11.02 17.99 -5.82
CA VAL A 111 -10.71 16.57 -5.97
C VAL A 111 -9.69 16.41 -7.09
N GLU A 112 -8.42 16.44 -6.73
CA GLU A 112 -7.34 16.68 -7.72
C GLU A 112 -6.68 15.46 -8.31
N SER A 113 -6.97 14.24 -7.99
CA SER A 113 -6.24 13.10 -8.58
C SER A 113 -7.04 11.82 -8.55
N ALA A 114 -6.64 10.88 -9.38
CA ALA A 114 -7.08 9.50 -9.31
C ALA A 114 -6.85 8.94 -7.90
N GLY A 115 -7.93 8.50 -7.27
CA GLY A 115 -7.88 7.98 -5.92
C GLY A 115 -9.27 7.65 -5.40
N TYR A 116 -9.35 7.28 -4.14
CA TYR A 116 -10.62 7.07 -3.48
C TYR A 116 -10.71 7.89 -2.18
N TYR A 117 -11.92 8.28 -1.83
CA TYR A 117 -12.21 9.02 -0.61
C TYR A 117 -13.54 8.55 -0.04
N PHE A 118 -13.72 8.66 1.28
CA PHE A 118 -14.99 8.38 1.92
C PHE A 118 -15.70 9.66 2.32
N LEU A 119 -16.99 9.70 2.06
CA LEU A 119 -17.84 10.85 2.40
C LEU A 119 -19.28 10.39 2.67
N THR A 120 -20.09 11.27 3.26
CA THR A 120 -21.51 11.00 3.46
C THR A 120 -22.34 11.81 2.48
N PHE A 121 -23.17 11.13 1.70
CA PHE A 121 -24.10 11.74 0.76
C PHE A 121 -25.52 11.20 0.97
N GLN A 122 -26.49 12.09 1.16
CA GLN A 122 -27.90 11.75 1.41
C GLN A 122 -28.06 10.70 2.53
N ASN A 123 -27.38 10.89 3.66
CA ASN A 123 -27.29 9.96 4.78
C ASN A 123 -26.74 8.57 4.45
N ARG A 124 -26.11 8.38 3.30
CA ARG A 124 -25.39 7.18 2.91
C ARG A 124 -23.90 7.45 2.95
N TYR A 125 -23.19 6.51 3.48
CA TYR A 125 -21.74 6.52 3.37
C TYR A 125 -21.33 6.05 1.98
N CYS A 126 -20.43 6.73 1.33
CA CYS A 126 -20.05 6.45 -0.05
C CYS A 126 -18.52 6.43 -0.19
N CYS A 127 -18.02 5.48 -0.96
CA CYS A 127 -16.67 5.49 -1.49
C CYS A 127 -16.67 6.34 -2.79
N LEU A 128 -16.01 7.49 -2.79
CA LEU A 128 -15.79 8.26 -4.00
C LEU A 128 -14.57 7.72 -4.75
N GLN A 129 -14.73 7.40 -6.01
CA GLN A 129 -13.63 7.02 -6.90
C GLN A 129 -13.64 7.92 -8.14
N ILE A 130 -12.46 8.25 -8.62
CA ILE A 130 -12.26 9.05 -9.83
C ILE A 130 -11.74 8.14 -10.93
N HIS A 131 -12.49 8.07 -12.04
CA HIS A 131 -12.02 7.40 -13.24
C HIS A 131 -10.96 8.27 -13.92
N SER A 132 -9.72 7.82 -13.91
CA SER A 132 -8.58 8.50 -14.50
C SER A 132 -8.04 7.70 -15.66
N MET A 133 -8.14 8.26 -16.86
CA MET A 133 -7.53 7.67 -18.05
C MET A 133 -6.00 7.68 -17.95
N GLU A 134 -5.41 8.67 -17.31
CA GLU A 134 -3.96 8.70 -17.05
C GLU A 134 -3.54 7.54 -16.15
N SER A 135 -4.31 7.25 -15.09
CA SER A 135 -4.05 6.11 -14.21
C SER A 135 -4.22 4.78 -14.95
N TRP A 136 -5.22 4.66 -15.81
CA TRP A 136 -5.38 3.49 -16.67
C TRP A 136 -4.20 3.32 -17.64
N GLU A 137 -3.77 4.39 -18.32
CA GLU A 137 -2.60 4.37 -19.18
C GLU A 137 -1.31 4.02 -18.43
N ALA A 138 -1.13 4.57 -17.22
CA ALA A 138 0.00 4.22 -16.36
C ALA A 138 -0.03 2.73 -15.97
N MET A 139 -1.19 2.18 -15.62
CA MET A 139 -1.35 0.76 -15.31
C MET A 139 -1.01 -0.12 -16.52
N LYS A 140 -1.47 0.25 -17.73
CA LYS A 140 -1.11 -0.45 -18.97
C LYS A 140 0.41 -0.47 -19.19
N GLN A 141 1.07 0.67 -19.01
CA GLN A 141 2.52 0.78 -19.19
C GLN A 141 3.28 -0.06 -18.17
N ILE A 142 2.88 -0.03 -16.90
CA ILE A 142 3.49 -0.83 -15.82
C ILE A 142 3.35 -2.32 -16.11
N GLN A 143 2.16 -2.78 -16.48
CA GLN A 143 1.93 -4.19 -16.78
C GLN A 143 2.68 -4.64 -18.03
N GLN A 144 2.73 -3.79 -19.07
CA GLN A 144 3.53 -4.06 -20.25
C GLN A 144 5.01 -4.19 -19.93
N MET A 145 5.55 -3.34 -19.04
CA MET A 145 6.96 -3.43 -18.61
C MET A 145 7.23 -4.66 -17.75
N GLN A 146 6.31 -5.03 -16.86
CA GLN A 146 6.51 -6.13 -15.92
C GLN A 146 6.24 -7.51 -16.53
N LYS A 147 5.21 -7.63 -17.34
CA LYS A 147 4.68 -8.91 -17.84
C LYS A 147 4.74 -9.06 -19.36
N GLY A 148 5.06 -8.00 -20.10
CA GLY A 148 5.00 -7.99 -21.56
C GLY A 148 3.59 -8.10 -22.15
N THR A 149 2.55 -7.88 -21.34
CA THR A 149 1.14 -7.95 -21.73
C THR A 149 0.43 -6.64 -21.46
N THR A 150 -0.60 -6.35 -22.27
CA THR A 150 -1.49 -5.22 -22.02
C THR A 150 -2.69 -5.71 -21.21
N PRO A 151 -3.03 -5.10 -20.06
CA PRO A 151 -4.19 -5.49 -19.28
C PRO A 151 -5.49 -5.23 -20.03
N ALA A 152 -6.52 -6.01 -19.74
CA ALA A 152 -7.86 -5.71 -20.18
C ALA A 152 -8.47 -4.56 -19.35
N LEU A 153 -9.35 -3.76 -19.96
CA LEU A 153 -10.00 -2.65 -19.22
C LEU A 153 -10.87 -3.15 -18.07
N GLU A 154 -11.38 -4.39 -18.15
CA GLU A 154 -12.06 -5.08 -17.07
C GLU A 154 -11.19 -5.21 -15.81
N GLU A 155 -9.89 -5.35 -15.94
CA GLU A 155 -8.97 -5.39 -14.78
C GLU A 155 -9.00 -4.07 -14.00
N TRP A 156 -9.12 -2.94 -14.69
CA TRP A 156 -9.35 -1.63 -14.07
C TRP A 156 -10.71 -1.55 -13.36
N GLY A 157 -11.75 -2.08 -14.00
CA GLY A 157 -13.07 -2.21 -13.38
C GLY A 157 -13.03 -3.07 -12.11
N TYR A 158 -12.35 -4.23 -12.15
CA TYR A 158 -12.14 -5.07 -10.97
C TYR A 158 -11.35 -4.39 -9.88
N TYR A 159 -10.33 -3.61 -10.22
CA TYR A 159 -9.61 -2.79 -9.26
C TYR A 159 -10.53 -1.81 -8.52
N MET A 160 -11.40 -1.11 -9.24
CA MET A 160 -12.39 -0.21 -8.63
C MET A 160 -13.39 -0.94 -7.74
N LEU A 161 -13.86 -2.11 -8.14
CA LEU A 161 -14.72 -2.94 -7.30
C LEU A 161 -13.98 -3.42 -6.05
N HIS A 162 -12.72 -3.82 -6.19
CA HIS A 162 -11.90 -4.25 -5.07
C HIS A 162 -11.71 -3.11 -4.08
N THR A 163 -11.34 -1.92 -4.53
CA THR A 163 -11.25 -0.74 -3.69
C THR A 163 -12.58 -0.45 -2.99
N LEU A 164 -13.72 -0.51 -3.71
CA LEU A 164 -15.02 -0.30 -3.11
C LEU A 164 -15.29 -1.28 -1.94
N TYR A 165 -15.12 -2.58 -2.17
CA TYR A 165 -15.50 -3.58 -1.16
C TYR A 165 -14.47 -3.66 -0.03
N HIS A 166 -13.20 -3.61 -0.33
CA HIS A 166 -12.11 -3.63 0.64
C HIS A 166 -12.19 -2.43 1.59
N GLU A 167 -12.20 -1.24 1.04
CA GLU A 167 -12.19 0.00 1.81
C GLU A 167 -13.52 0.26 2.54
N SER A 168 -14.64 -0.09 1.90
CA SER A 168 -15.93 -0.02 2.58
C SER A 168 -16.01 -1.01 3.75
N PHE A 169 -15.32 -2.15 3.69
CA PHE A 169 -15.23 -3.07 4.81
C PHE A 169 -14.52 -2.42 6.00
N HIS A 170 -13.42 -1.70 5.79
CA HIS A 170 -12.78 -0.92 6.83
C HIS A 170 -13.75 0.04 7.50
N ASN A 171 -14.49 0.81 6.71
CA ASN A 171 -15.38 1.84 7.24
C ASN A 171 -16.64 1.27 7.90
N TYR A 172 -17.32 0.33 7.25
CA TYR A 172 -18.62 -0.18 7.74
C TYR A 172 -18.50 -1.27 8.77
N VAL A 173 -17.57 -2.19 8.56
CA VAL A 173 -17.47 -3.36 9.43
C VAL A 173 -16.49 -3.10 10.56
N GLN A 174 -15.36 -2.51 10.28
CA GLN A 174 -14.32 -2.34 11.29
C GLN A 174 -14.54 -1.06 12.13
N ASP A 175 -14.74 0.09 11.50
CA ASP A 175 -14.84 1.36 12.22
C ASP A 175 -16.22 1.57 12.86
N LEU A 176 -17.30 1.48 12.07
CA LEU A 176 -18.66 1.72 12.59
C LEU A 176 -19.14 0.65 13.55
N LYS A 177 -18.65 -0.58 13.47
CA LYS A 177 -18.97 -1.67 14.40
C LYS A 177 -17.99 -1.75 15.57
N SER A 178 -17.17 -0.72 15.76
CA SER A 178 -16.31 -0.53 16.93
C SER A 178 -15.35 -1.68 17.19
N TRP A 179 -14.57 -2.06 16.19
CA TRP A 179 -13.43 -2.93 16.39
C TRP A 179 -12.42 -2.24 17.32
N THR A 180 -11.76 -3.03 18.16
CA THR A 180 -10.81 -2.52 19.14
C THR A 180 -9.48 -2.19 18.47
N LYS A 181 -9.47 -1.19 17.56
CA LYS A 181 -8.27 -0.73 16.87
C LYS A 181 -7.55 0.31 17.72
N SER A 182 -6.22 0.31 17.68
CA SER A 182 -5.41 1.33 18.35
C SER A 182 -5.37 2.65 17.58
N GLY A 183 -5.74 2.63 16.31
CA GLY A 183 -5.67 3.78 15.42
C GLY A 183 -4.25 4.12 14.97
N SER A 184 -3.30 3.24 15.23
CA SER A 184 -1.87 3.44 14.93
C SER A 184 -1.43 2.78 13.62
N SER A 185 -2.33 2.62 12.65
CA SER A 185 -1.94 2.11 11.33
C SER A 185 -1.16 3.18 10.58
N THR A 186 0.12 3.26 10.87
CA THR A 186 1.07 4.02 10.07
C THR A 186 1.89 3.04 9.25
N ASP A 187 2.12 3.37 7.99
CA ASP A 187 3.03 2.60 7.14
C ASP A 187 4.35 2.39 7.87
N ARG A 188 4.76 1.11 7.99
CA ARG A 188 6.00 0.78 8.68
C ARG A 188 7.18 0.97 7.77
N GLU A 189 8.18 1.64 8.29
CA GLU A 189 9.45 1.79 7.59
C GLU A 189 10.16 0.44 7.48
N GLN A 190 10.66 0.14 6.29
CA GLN A 190 11.62 -0.93 6.14
C GLN A 190 13.02 -0.46 6.58
N SER A 191 13.80 -1.35 7.19
CA SER A 191 15.20 -1.06 7.45
C SER A 191 16.02 -1.07 6.15
N TYR A 192 17.02 -0.21 6.04
CA TYR A 192 18.04 -0.31 5.01
C TYR A 192 19.44 -0.41 5.67
N PRO A 193 20.26 -1.42 5.38
CA PRO A 193 19.98 -2.57 4.50
C PRO A 193 18.77 -3.40 4.94
N VAL A 194 18.04 -3.94 3.96
CA VAL A 194 16.82 -4.72 4.25
C VAL A 194 17.18 -6.04 4.91
N ASN A 195 16.53 -6.32 6.05
CA ASN A 195 16.65 -7.62 6.68
C ASN A 195 15.71 -8.62 6.00
N TYR A 196 16.27 -9.60 5.30
CA TYR A 196 15.50 -10.58 4.54
C TYR A 196 14.84 -11.66 5.40
N GLU A 197 15.40 -11.97 6.57
CA GLU A 197 14.95 -13.12 7.37
C GLU A 197 13.48 -13.04 7.79
N PRO A 198 12.96 -11.92 8.38
CA PRO A 198 11.55 -11.84 8.75
C PRO A 198 10.63 -11.95 7.54
N ARG A 199 11.02 -11.39 6.39
CA ARG A 199 10.26 -11.49 5.13
C ARG A 199 10.19 -12.93 4.66
N ILE A 200 11.32 -13.65 4.70
CA ILE A 200 11.39 -15.07 4.32
C ILE A 200 10.47 -15.91 5.19
N TYR A 201 10.50 -15.72 6.52
CA TYR A 201 9.69 -16.52 7.44
C TYR A 201 8.19 -16.29 7.24
N ARG A 202 7.77 -15.04 7.12
CA ARG A 202 6.37 -14.71 6.81
C ARG A 202 5.95 -15.31 5.46
N LYS A 203 6.76 -15.12 4.42
CA LYS A 203 6.46 -15.64 3.08
C LYS A 203 6.36 -17.16 3.04
N LEU A 204 7.23 -17.88 3.73
CA LEU A 204 7.15 -19.35 3.83
C LEU A 204 5.87 -19.82 4.53
N ALA A 205 5.45 -19.10 5.58
CA ALA A 205 4.17 -19.38 6.24
C ALA A 205 3.00 -19.15 5.28
N PHE A 206 2.98 -18.06 4.53
CA PHE A 206 1.90 -17.74 3.58
C PHE A 206 1.85 -18.71 2.41
N LEU A 207 3.02 -19.12 1.87
CA LEU A 207 3.10 -20.15 0.83
C LEU A 207 2.55 -21.50 1.33
N ALA A 208 2.82 -21.86 2.58
CA ALA A 208 2.26 -23.07 3.16
C ALA A 208 0.73 -22.98 3.28
N LEU A 209 0.18 -21.85 3.71
CA LEU A 209 -1.27 -21.65 3.76
C LEU A 209 -1.90 -21.70 2.37
N ARG A 210 -1.25 -21.13 1.36
CA ARG A 210 -1.72 -21.21 0.00
C ARG A 210 -1.74 -22.67 -0.50
N LYS A 211 -0.67 -23.42 -0.27
CA LYS A 211 -0.64 -24.87 -0.59
C LYS A 211 -1.73 -25.65 0.15
N ALA A 212 -2.04 -25.29 1.41
CA ALA A 212 -3.15 -25.88 2.16
C ALA A 212 -4.52 -25.60 1.53
N TRP A 213 -4.67 -24.46 0.87
CA TRP A 213 -5.86 -24.13 0.10
C TRP A 213 -5.93 -24.93 -1.21
N GLU A 214 -4.88 -24.93 -1.98
CA GLU A 214 -4.78 -25.58 -3.29
C GLU A 214 -4.83 -27.12 -3.20
N GLU A 215 -4.23 -27.68 -2.15
CA GLU A 215 -4.15 -29.12 -1.90
C GLU A 215 -4.80 -29.50 -0.55
N PRO A 216 -6.15 -29.51 -0.44
CA PRO A 216 -6.83 -29.74 0.84
C PRO A 216 -6.44 -31.08 1.52
N ALA A 217 -6.10 -32.10 0.74
CA ALA A 217 -5.64 -33.38 1.26
C ALA A 217 -4.31 -33.31 2.04
N LYS A 218 -3.50 -32.28 1.79
CA LYS A 218 -2.22 -32.01 2.46
C LYS A 218 -2.32 -30.86 3.47
N ALA A 219 -3.50 -30.30 3.71
CA ALA A 219 -3.66 -29.12 4.53
C ALA A 219 -3.04 -29.26 5.93
N SER A 220 -3.18 -30.41 6.59
CA SER A 220 -2.60 -30.66 7.91
C SER A 220 -1.07 -30.56 7.93
N GLU A 221 -0.39 -31.05 6.90
CA GLU A 221 1.06 -30.93 6.75
C GLU A 221 1.47 -29.47 6.54
N GLN A 222 0.76 -28.78 5.66
CA GLN A 222 1.01 -27.37 5.38
C GLN A 222 0.72 -26.47 6.59
N TYR A 223 -0.26 -26.79 7.42
CA TYR A 223 -0.51 -26.08 8.67
C TYR A 223 0.67 -26.22 9.66
N VAL A 224 1.26 -27.41 9.76
CA VAL A 224 2.46 -27.62 10.61
C VAL A 224 3.63 -26.81 10.07
N ARG A 225 3.84 -26.77 8.75
CA ARG A 225 4.85 -25.94 8.09
C ARG A 225 4.61 -24.45 8.36
N ALA A 226 3.38 -23.96 8.16
CA ALA A 226 3.02 -22.58 8.43
C ALA A 226 3.24 -22.19 9.91
N LYS A 227 2.85 -23.12 10.84
CA LYS A 227 3.04 -22.92 12.27
C LYS A 227 4.51 -22.77 12.65
N TYR A 228 5.38 -23.58 12.06
CA TYR A 228 6.82 -23.49 12.30
C TYR A 228 7.36 -22.10 11.92
N TRP A 229 7.08 -21.65 10.69
CA TRP A 229 7.66 -20.43 10.15
C TRP A 229 7.10 -19.18 10.81
N ILE A 230 5.79 -19.14 11.06
CA ILE A 230 5.20 -17.97 11.73
C ILE A 230 5.68 -17.87 13.20
N GLN A 231 5.79 -19.00 13.93
CA GLN A 231 6.30 -19.00 15.28
C GLN A 231 7.77 -18.59 15.33
N LYS A 232 8.58 -19.00 14.35
CA LYS A 232 9.99 -18.59 14.25
C LYS A 232 10.08 -17.07 14.03
N TYR A 233 9.23 -16.51 13.16
CA TYR A 233 9.10 -15.08 12.98
C TYR A 233 8.74 -14.36 14.28
N GLU A 234 7.65 -14.76 14.91
CA GLU A 234 7.14 -14.12 16.14
C GLU A 234 8.14 -14.19 17.31
N THR A 235 8.94 -15.26 17.38
CA THR A 235 9.92 -15.44 18.43
C THR A 235 11.20 -14.62 18.21
N GLN A 236 11.63 -14.49 16.95
CA GLN A 236 12.88 -13.80 16.63
C GLN A 236 12.68 -12.30 16.35
N TYR A 237 11.47 -11.89 15.94
CA TYR A 237 11.12 -10.51 15.56
C TYR A 237 9.92 -10.01 16.36
N VAL A 238 10.00 -10.13 17.68
CA VAL A 238 8.91 -9.87 18.64
C VAL A 238 8.31 -8.47 18.49
N GLU A 239 9.16 -7.46 18.30
CA GLU A 239 8.74 -6.06 18.18
C GLU A 239 7.96 -5.85 16.86
N GLU A 240 8.48 -6.34 15.75
CA GLU A 240 7.80 -6.25 14.46
C GLU A 240 6.48 -7.02 14.48
N ALA A 241 6.51 -8.27 14.95
CA ALA A 241 5.31 -9.11 15.06
C ALA A 241 4.22 -8.46 15.94
N GLY A 242 4.62 -7.83 17.05
CA GLY A 242 3.71 -7.06 17.90
C GLY A 242 3.12 -5.84 17.19
N SER A 243 3.95 -5.09 16.48
CA SER A 243 3.53 -3.86 15.81
C SER A 243 2.64 -4.11 14.58
N ILE A 244 2.86 -5.20 13.80
CA ILE A 244 2.09 -5.49 12.60
C ILE A 244 0.76 -6.22 12.87
N LYS A 245 0.57 -6.73 14.08
CA LYS A 245 -0.58 -7.57 14.43
C LYS A 245 -1.93 -6.95 14.07
N GLU A 246 -2.12 -5.66 14.36
CA GLU A 246 -3.37 -4.96 14.03
C GLU A 246 -3.58 -4.88 12.52
N THR A 247 -2.55 -4.52 11.76
CA THR A 247 -2.59 -4.47 10.29
C THR A 247 -2.88 -5.85 9.70
N ASP A 248 -2.27 -6.91 10.22
CA ASP A 248 -2.53 -8.30 9.81
C ASP A 248 -4.01 -8.69 9.95
N ILE A 249 -4.67 -8.22 11.00
CA ILE A 249 -6.10 -8.47 11.23
C ILE A 249 -6.95 -7.62 10.29
N VAL A 250 -6.67 -6.32 10.27
CA VAL A 250 -7.48 -5.32 9.56
C VAL A 250 -7.43 -5.54 8.06
N GLU A 251 -6.21 -5.59 7.49
CA GLU A 251 -6.02 -5.76 6.05
C GLU A 251 -6.37 -7.17 5.57
N GLY A 252 -5.94 -8.20 6.32
CA GLY A 252 -6.23 -9.59 5.95
C GLY A 252 -7.72 -9.90 5.90
N THR A 253 -8.54 -9.32 6.77
CA THR A 253 -10.01 -9.52 6.75
C THR A 253 -10.71 -8.69 5.68
N ALA A 254 -10.26 -7.46 5.43
CA ALA A 254 -10.80 -6.61 4.37
C ALA A 254 -10.50 -7.19 2.97
N GLU A 255 -9.26 -7.66 2.79
CA GLU A 255 -8.82 -8.32 1.56
C GLU A 255 -9.59 -9.61 1.29
N TYR A 256 -9.78 -10.44 2.32
CA TYR A 256 -10.64 -11.62 2.23
C TYR A 256 -12.05 -11.27 1.76
N PHE A 257 -12.66 -10.25 2.37
CA PHE A 257 -14.02 -9.85 2.04
C PHE A 257 -14.13 -9.35 0.60
N GLY A 258 -13.31 -8.38 0.22
CA GLY A 258 -13.33 -7.77 -1.11
C GLY A 258 -13.18 -8.81 -2.23
N ARG A 259 -12.16 -9.68 -2.11
CA ARG A 259 -11.91 -10.72 -3.13
C ARG A 259 -13.03 -11.73 -3.24
N ASN A 260 -13.57 -12.19 -2.12
CA ASN A 260 -14.61 -13.21 -2.15
C ASN A 260 -15.93 -12.67 -2.76
N VAL A 261 -16.30 -11.44 -2.46
CA VAL A 261 -17.49 -10.81 -3.05
C VAL A 261 -17.36 -10.73 -4.57
N ILE A 262 -16.19 -10.30 -5.05
CA ILE A 262 -15.95 -10.16 -6.50
C ILE A 262 -15.83 -11.54 -7.16
N HIS A 263 -15.04 -12.46 -6.60
CA HIS A 263 -14.86 -13.80 -7.17
C HIS A 263 -16.17 -14.58 -7.27
N ALA A 264 -17.06 -14.47 -6.29
CA ALA A 264 -18.36 -15.11 -6.35
C ALA A 264 -19.25 -14.57 -7.50
N ALA A 265 -19.11 -13.28 -7.82
CA ALA A 265 -19.79 -12.67 -8.96
C ALA A 265 -19.04 -12.90 -10.29
N PHE A 266 -17.73 -12.98 -10.24
CA PHE A 266 -16.82 -13.11 -11.38
C PHE A 266 -15.78 -14.21 -11.08
N PRO A 267 -16.08 -15.47 -11.40
CA PRO A 267 -15.21 -16.60 -11.06
C PRO A 267 -13.80 -16.53 -11.65
N ASP A 268 -13.63 -15.78 -12.73
CA ASP A 268 -12.31 -15.54 -13.37
C ASP A 268 -11.46 -14.51 -12.60
N TYR A 269 -12.06 -13.77 -11.64
CA TYR A 269 -11.32 -12.88 -10.77
C TYR A 269 -10.51 -13.66 -9.73
N GLU A 270 -9.26 -13.29 -9.54
CA GLU A 270 -8.36 -14.00 -8.63
C GLU A 270 -8.84 -13.93 -7.18
N LEU A 271 -9.07 -15.11 -6.57
CA LEU A 271 -9.57 -15.21 -5.20
C LEU A 271 -8.51 -14.91 -4.15
N LEU A 272 -7.28 -15.37 -4.37
CA LEU A 272 -6.22 -15.29 -3.37
C LEU A 272 -5.23 -14.20 -3.72
N TYR A 273 -4.93 -13.35 -2.74
CA TYR A 273 -3.87 -12.36 -2.85
C TYR A 273 -2.49 -12.99 -2.66
N GLY A 274 -1.48 -12.38 -3.23
CA GLY A 274 -0.08 -12.74 -2.98
C GLY A 274 0.28 -14.13 -3.49
N THR A 275 -0.17 -14.43 -4.68
CA THR A 275 0.15 -15.66 -5.38
C THR A 275 1.65 -15.97 -5.38
N GLU A 276 2.11 -16.84 -6.22
CA GLU A 276 3.50 -17.32 -6.29
C GLU A 276 4.55 -16.22 -6.48
N ASP A 277 4.13 -14.98 -6.70
CA ASP A 277 5.04 -13.85 -6.81
C ASP A 277 5.74 -13.62 -5.47
N TYR A 278 7.02 -13.86 -5.49
CA TYR A 278 7.93 -13.54 -4.38
C TYR A 278 8.18 -12.02 -4.28
N ASN A 279 7.46 -11.21 -5.05
CA ASN A 279 7.52 -9.76 -4.95
C ASN A 279 7.03 -9.34 -3.57
N LEU A 280 7.96 -8.81 -2.80
CA LEU A 280 7.66 -8.10 -1.57
C LEU A 280 7.46 -6.64 -1.96
N SER A 281 6.40 -6.02 -1.48
CA SER A 281 6.25 -4.61 -1.69
C SER A 281 7.31 -3.82 -0.92
N GLY A 282 7.45 -2.54 -1.23
CA GLY A 282 8.32 -1.64 -0.47
C GLY A 282 7.87 -1.42 0.98
N LEU A 283 6.66 -1.86 1.35
CA LEU A 283 6.05 -1.69 2.66
C LEU A 283 5.83 -3.05 3.34
N ILE A 284 6.19 -3.15 4.62
CA ILE A 284 5.97 -4.37 5.41
C ILE A 284 4.47 -4.66 5.53
N ASP A 285 3.67 -3.62 5.64
CA ASP A 285 2.22 -3.72 5.83
C ASP A 285 1.51 -4.39 4.65
N ASP A 286 2.04 -4.28 3.44
CA ASP A 286 1.46 -4.94 2.26
C ASP A 286 1.51 -6.48 2.35
N GLU A 287 2.36 -7.05 3.21
CA GLU A 287 2.36 -8.49 3.44
C GLU A 287 1.08 -8.96 4.14
N SER A 288 0.41 -8.09 4.89
CA SER A 288 -0.80 -8.40 5.65
C SER A 288 -1.98 -8.79 4.77
N TYR A 289 -2.04 -8.29 3.53
CA TYR A 289 -3.05 -8.69 2.54
C TYR A 289 -3.00 -10.20 2.21
N GLN A 290 -1.82 -10.83 2.29
CA GLN A 290 -1.66 -12.27 2.04
C GLN A 290 -2.37 -13.13 3.10
N LEU A 291 -2.71 -12.57 4.25
CA LEU A 291 -3.47 -13.25 5.30
C LEU A 291 -4.95 -13.48 4.95
N SER A 292 -5.45 -12.91 3.86
CA SER A 292 -6.75 -13.25 3.29
C SER A 292 -6.91 -14.76 3.08
N VAL A 293 -5.83 -15.46 2.71
CA VAL A 293 -5.84 -16.93 2.57
C VAL A 293 -6.10 -17.65 3.89
N ALA A 294 -5.58 -17.13 5.01
CA ALA A 294 -5.86 -17.70 6.33
C ALA A 294 -7.35 -17.55 6.70
N VAL A 295 -7.95 -16.38 6.42
CA VAL A 295 -9.39 -16.16 6.63
C VAL A 295 -10.23 -17.09 5.75
N GLN A 296 -9.82 -17.30 4.51
CA GLN A 296 -10.48 -18.22 3.59
C GLN A 296 -10.43 -19.68 4.10
N LEU A 297 -9.30 -20.12 4.64
CA LEU A 297 -9.15 -21.44 5.24
C LEU A 297 -10.02 -21.59 6.50
N ILE A 298 -10.06 -20.56 7.36
CA ILE A 298 -10.94 -20.51 8.54
C ILE A 298 -12.41 -20.66 8.13
N ARG A 299 -12.84 -20.00 7.06
CA ARG A 299 -14.19 -20.13 6.52
C ARG A 299 -14.45 -21.53 6.00
N ARG A 300 -13.54 -22.11 5.21
CA ARG A 300 -13.61 -23.48 4.71
C ARG A 300 -13.81 -24.48 5.85
N ASP A 301 -13.14 -24.23 6.98
CA ASP A 301 -13.22 -25.08 8.18
C ASP A 301 -14.48 -24.79 9.03
N GLY A 302 -15.40 -23.92 8.59
CA GLY A 302 -16.64 -23.55 9.29
C GLY A 302 -16.45 -22.75 10.58
N ARG A 303 -15.32 -22.08 10.75
CA ARG A 303 -14.90 -21.40 12.00
C ARG A 303 -14.96 -19.88 11.91
N LEU A 304 -15.51 -19.31 10.82
CA LEU A 304 -15.47 -17.87 10.58
C LEU A 304 -16.17 -17.05 11.67
N ASP A 305 -17.35 -17.48 12.14
CA ASP A 305 -18.10 -16.77 13.19
C ASP A 305 -17.35 -16.69 14.53
N GLU A 306 -16.61 -17.74 14.86
CA GLU A 306 -15.73 -17.73 16.05
C GLU A 306 -14.53 -16.79 15.84
N ALA A 307 -13.92 -16.85 14.66
CA ALA A 307 -12.76 -16.03 14.30
C ALA A 307 -13.11 -14.54 14.30
N MET A 308 -14.27 -14.15 13.76
CA MET A 308 -14.73 -12.76 13.74
C MET A 308 -14.76 -12.12 15.14
N LYS A 309 -15.16 -12.87 16.17
CA LYS A 309 -15.14 -12.39 17.55
C LYS A 309 -13.71 -12.14 18.06
N ALA A 310 -12.76 -12.96 17.62
CA ALA A 310 -11.34 -12.77 17.97
C ALA A 310 -10.75 -11.57 17.21
N PHE A 311 -11.06 -11.41 15.92
CA PHE A 311 -10.57 -10.31 15.08
C PHE A 311 -11.09 -8.96 15.58
N LYS A 312 -12.39 -8.84 15.82
CA LYS A 312 -13.01 -7.61 16.35
C LYS A 312 -12.34 -7.11 17.64
N ASN A 313 -11.83 -8.01 18.45
CA ASN A 313 -11.17 -7.69 19.72
C ASN A 313 -9.62 -7.72 19.63
N MET A 314 -9.05 -7.75 18.44
CA MET A 314 -7.59 -7.80 18.19
C MET A 314 -6.85 -8.90 18.99
N LYS A 315 -7.53 -10.02 19.27
CA LYS A 315 -6.98 -11.09 20.11
C LYS A 315 -6.01 -12.00 19.36
N ALA A 316 -6.28 -12.28 18.10
CA ALA A 316 -5.47 -13.16 17.28
C ALA A 316 -5.43 -12.66 15.83
N THR A 317 -4.31 -12.80 15.16
CA THR A 317 -4.23 -12.62 13.71
C THR A 317 -4.97 -13.76 12.99
N PRO A 318 -5.32 -13.61 11.70
CA PRO A 318 -5.92 -14.71 10.96
C PRO A 318 -5.09 -16.01 10.99
N ILE A 319 -3.77 -15.91 10.89
CA ILE A 319 -2.89 -17.07 10.94
C ILE A 319 -2.81 -17.69 12.35
N ASP A 320 -2.75 -16.87 13.41
CA ASP A 320 -2.78 -17.36 14.79
C ASP A 320 -4.06 -18.11 15.10
N PHE A 321 -5.20 -17.54 14.69
CA PHE A 321 -6.52 -18.15 14.91
C PHE A 321 -6.64 -19.48 14.16
N LEU A 322 -6.21 -19.51 12.89
CA LEU A 322 -6.23 -20.72 12.07
C LEU A 322 -5.41 -21.85 12.72
N LEU A 323 -4.21 -21.50 13.18
CA LEU A 323 -3.21 -22.46 13.67
C LEU A 323 -3.19 -22.61 15.19
N LYS A 324 -4.22 -22.14 15.92
CA LYS A 324 -4.23 -22.17 17.41
C LYS A 324 -4.11 -23.57 17.99
N ASP A 325 -4.70 -24.57 17.32
CA ASP A 325 -4.73 -25.96 17.77
C ASP A 325 -3.64 -26.81 17.08
N VAL A 326 -2.79 -26.21 16.24
CA VAL A 326 -1.67 -26.88 15.57
C VAL A 326 -0.43 -26.84 16.46
N ALA A 327 0.07 -28.01 16.82
CA ALA A 327 1.30 -28.11 17.60
C ALA A 327 2.51 -27.68 16.75
N ALA A 328 3.36 -26.81 17.29
CA ALA A 328 4.61 -26.47 16.66
C ALA A 328 5.55 -27.70 16.62
N PRO A 329 6.14 -28.02 15.46
CA PRO A 329 7.04 -29.15 15.35
C PRO A 329 8.35 -28.87 16.14
N LYS A 330 8.74 -29.82 17.01
CA LYS A 330 9.97 -29.67 17.81
C LYS A 330 11.25 -29.80 16.97
N ASN A 331 11.19 -30.61 15.92
CA ASN A 331 12.32 -30.91 15.03
C ASN A 331 11.84 -30.74 13.59
N TYR A 332 11.77 -29.49 13.12
CA TYR A 332 11.45 -29.19 11.74
C TYR A 332 12.72 -29.16 10.91
N ASP A 333 12.72 -29.89 9.79
CA ASP A 333 13.83 -29.87 8.85
C ASP A 333 13.67 -28.72 7.86
N GLU A 334 14.36 -27.60 8.11
CA GLU A 334 14.31 -26.42 7.26
C GLU A 334 14.86 -26.67 5.84
N SER A 335 15.64 -27.74 5.65
CA SER A 335 16.23 -28.04 4.34
C SER A 335 15.16 -28.35 3.26
N GLN A 336 13.99 -28.82 3.69
CA GLN A 336 12.85 -29.04 2.78
C GLN A 336 12.33 -27.75 2.14
N ASP A 337 12.58 -26.58 2.76
CA ASP A 337 12.18 -25.27 2.26
C ASP A 337 13.30 -24.54 1.51
N ALA A 338 14.48 -25.15 1.37
CA ALA A 338 15.65 -24.50 0.79
C ALA A 338 15.40 -23.92 -0.61
N THR A 339 14.58 -24.60 -1.42
CA THR A 339 14.21 -24.12 -2.76
C THR A 339 13.36 -22.85 -2.70
N ASP A 340 12.35 -22.82 -1.82
CA ASP A 340 11.49 -21.65 -1.63
C ASP A 340 12.29 -20.49 -1.02
N VAL A 341 13.15 -20.75 -0.03
CA VAL A 341 14.07 -19.75 0.53
C VAL A 341 14.96 -19.15 -0.55
N ALA A 342 15.55 -19.97 -1.42
CA ALA A 342 16.41 -19.47 -2.50
C ALA A 342 15.64 -18.59 -3.49
N LYS A 343 14.40 -18.96 -3.84
CA LYS A 343 13.54 -18.16 -4.73
C LYS A 343 13.16 -16.84 -4.10
N ILE A 344 12.77 -16.83 -2.81
CA ILE A 344 12.43 -15.60 -2.08
C ILE A 344 13.65 -14.67 -2.02
N ARG A 345 14.84 -15.19 -1.67
CA ARG A 345 16.08 -14.40 -1.64
C ARG A 345 16.39 -13.80 -3.00
N ALA A 346 16.33 -14.59 -4.07
CA ALA A 346 16.60 -14.10 -5.42
C ALA A 346 15.60 -12.99 -5.84
N ALA A 347 14.33 -13.10 -5.46
CA ALA A 347 13.35 -12.06 -5.72
C ALA A 347 13.66 -10.78 -4.94
N MET A 348 14.06 -10.89 -3.67
CA MET A 348 14.47 -9.75 -2.83
C MET A 348 15.75 -9.11 -3.38
N ASP A 349 16.75 -9.90 -3.76
CA ASP A 349 17.99 -9.39 -4.37
C ASP A 349 17.69 -8.59 -5.64
N LYS A 350 16.77 -9.08 -6.47
CA LYS A 350 16.30 -8.35 -7.65
C LYS A 350 15.58 -7.05 -7.27
N GLN A 351 14.70 -7.11 -6.27
CA GLN A 351 13.89 -5.96 -5.83
C GLN A 351 14.75 -4.87 -5.18
N PHE A 352 15.70 -5.25 -4.34
CA PHE A 352 16.56 -4.33 -3.59
C PHE A 352 17.94 -4.10 -4.23
N SER A 353 18.09 -4.40 -5.51
CA SER A 353 19.31 -4.20 -6.26
C SER A 353 19.42 -2.82 -6.89
N GLU A 354 20.65 -2.47 -7.27
CA GLU A 354 20.94 -1.24 -8.04
C GLU A 354 20.28 -1.22 -9.44
N SER A 355 19.86 -2.38 -9.94
CA SER A 355 19.14 -2.47 -11.21
C SER A 355 17.64 -2.12 -11.10
N ASN A 356 17.11 -2.04 -9.87
CA ASN A 356 15.74 -1.62 -9.64
C ASN A 356 15.64 -0.09 -9.69
N PRO A 357 14.84 0.50 -10.59
CA PRO A 357 14.77 1.96 -10.77
C PRO A 357 14.28 2.72 -9.52
N TYR A 358 13.55 2.07 -8.62
CA TYR A 358 13.12 2.66 -7.35
C TYR A 358 14.18 2.56 -6.26
N MET A 359 15.00 1.51 -6.27
CA MET A 359 16.04 1.31 -5.26
C MET A 359 17.39 1.92 -5.63
N ALA A 360 17.68 2.04 -6.91
CA ALA A 360 18.94 2.65 -7.36
C ALA A 360 19.22 4.04 -6.75
N PRO A 361 18.23 4.96 -6.69
CA PRO A 361 18.42 6.26 -6.03
C PRO A 361 18.67 6.15 -4.52
N VAL A 362 17.97 5.20 -3.83
CA VAL A 362 18.18 4.95 -2.38
C VAL A 362 19.61 4.48 -2.14
N ILE A 363 20.03 3.48 -2.88
CA ILE A 363 21.37 2.89 -2.77
C ILE A 363 22.46 3.94 -3.06
N ALA A 364 22.29 4.74 -4.11
CA ALA A 364 23.20 5.80 -4.48
C ALA A 364 23.29 6.88 -3.39
N LEU A 365 22.14 7.31 -2.86
CA LEU A 365 22.07 8.32 -1.82
C LEU A 365 22.73 7.85 -0.52
N VAL A 366 22.46 6.62 -0.09
CA VAL A 366 23.07 6.03 1.11
C VAL A 366 24.56 5.82 0.93
N LYS A 367 25.03 5.31 -0.22
CA LYS A 367 26.46 5.18 -0.52
C LYS A 367 27.19 6.53 -0.44
N ARG A 368 26.57 7.57 -0.98
CA ARG A 368 27.12 8.92 -0.99
C ARG A 368 27.20 9.50 0.43
N HIS A 369 26.14 9.31 1.22
CA HIS A 369 26.13 9.69 2.64
C HIS A 369 27.23 8.97 3.42
N ASN A 370 27.34 7.66 3.28
CA ASN A 370 28.29 6.82 4.01
C ASN A 370 29.75 7.15 3.63
N SER A 371 29.99 7.64 2.41
CA SER A 371 31.33 8.05 1.98
C SER A 371 31.72 9.48 2.40
N GLY A 372 30.84 10.23 3.06
CA GLY A 372 31.08 11.63 3.46
C GLY A 372 31.13 12.60 2.29
N GLN A 373 30.52 12.22 1.14
CA GLN A 373 30.57 13.05 -0.08
C GLN A 373 29.22 13.73 -0.36
N ALA A 374 28.22 13.56 0.52
CA ALA A 374 26.93 14.17 0.31
C ALA A 374 26.95 15.67 0.62
N VAL A 375 26.26 16.43 -0.23
CA VAL A 375 25.97 17.85 -0.02
C VAL A 375 24.46 17.97 0.07
N TYR A 376 23.94 18.45 1.19
CA TYR A 376 22.51 18.57 1.46
C TYR A 376 22.06 20.02 1.52
N LEU A 377 21.05 20.34 0.73
CA LEU A 377 20.19 21.48 1.00
C LEU A 377 19.08 20.99 1.94
N VAL A 378 18.93 21.63 3.10
CA VAL A 378 18.04 21.19 4.16
C VAL A 378 16.90 22.19 4.35
N VAL A 379 15.68 21.71 4.29
CA VAL A 379 14.46 22.50 4.45
C VAL A 379 13.69 22.00 5.64
N ASN A 380 13.20 22.92 6.47
CA ASN A 380 12.32 22.60 7.59
C ASN A 380 10.87 22.44 7.09
N ASN A 381 10.26 21.30 7.39
CA ASN A 381 8.90 20.94 6.97
C ASN A 381 7.82 21.56 7.87
N SER A 382 8.17 22.10 9.05
CA SER A 382 7.22 22.59 10.04
C SER A 382 6.37 23.80 9.59
N ASN A 383 6.70 24.39 8.44
CA ASN A 383 5.97 25.49 7.84
C ASN A 383 5.28 25.05 6.55
N GLN A 384 4.08 24.50 6.69
CA GLN A 384 3.12 24.30 5.60
C GLN A 384 3.52 23.33 4.50
N VAL A 385 3.45 22.06 4.81
CA VAL A 385 3.31 21.02 3.77
C VAL A 385 1.90 21.15 3.20
N VAL A 386 1.79 21.51 1.91
CA VAL A 386 0.51 21.57 1.21
C VAL A 386 0.11 20.16 0.74
N TYR A 387 1.09 19.38 0.29
CA TYR A 387 0.90 18.02 -0.19
C TYR A 387 2.19 17.23 -0.06
N THR A 388 2.10 15.98 0.39
CA THR A 388 3.22 15.02 0.30
C THR A 388 2.71 13.63 -0.08
N SER A 389 3.45 12.97 -0.95
CA SER A 389 3.28 11.56 -1.30
C SER A 389 4.64 10.92 -1.49
N THR A 390 4.80 9.68 -1.07
CA THR A 390 6.04 8.90 -1.27
C THR A 390 5.69 7.46 -1.63
N GLN A 391 6.60 6.79 -2.33
CA GLN A 391 6.44 5.38 -2.73
C GLN A 391 7.13 4.40 -1.78
N GLY A 392 7.77 4.86 -0.73
CA GLY A 392 8.39 3.98 0.26
C GLY A 392 9.20 4.73 1.30
N TYR A 393 9.33 4.09 2.45
CA TYR A 393 10.06 4.59 3.60
C TYR A 393 11.11 3.57 4.01
N TYR A 394 12.38 4.02 4.14
CA TYR A 394 13.46 3.17 4.60
C TYR A 394 14.21 3.84 5.74
N SER A 395 14.13 3.26 6.95
CA SER A 395 14.96 3.70 8.08
C SER A 395 16.39 3.20 7.89
N LEU A 396 17.37 4.08 8.10
CA LEU A 396 18.77 3.73 7.93
C LEU A 396 19.31 3.12 9.22
N THR A 397 19.68 1.83 9.22
CA THR A 397 20.15 1.12 10.42
C THR A 397 21.44 1.69 10.96
N ASP A 398 22.36 2.15 10.09
CA ASP A 398 23.63 2.76 10.46
C ASP A 398 23.48 4.22 10.93
N TYR A 399 22.33 4.84 10.66
CA TYR A 399 22.04 6.24 11.00
C TYR A 399 20.64 6.36 11.62
N PRO A 400 20.48 5.92 12.90
CA PRO A 400 19.18 5.93 13.56
C PRO A 400 18.52 7.30 13.55
N GLY A 401 17.26 7.33 13.10
CA GLY A 401 16.46 8.54 12.99
C GLY A 401 16.50 9.22 11.61
N PHE A 402 17.35 8.75 10.68
CA PHE A 402 17.23 9.12 9.27
C PHE A 402 16.32 8.15 8.54
N THR A 403 15.38 8.71 7.78
CA THR A 403 14.46 7.99 6.91
C THR A 403 14.74 8.39 5.46
N CYS A 404 14.82 7.42 4.58
CA CYS A 404 14.89 7.64 3.14
C CYS A 404 13.47 7.58 2.55
N LEU A 405 13.03 8.68 1.94
CA LEU A 405 11.74 8.78 1.26
C LEU A 405 11.96 8.59 -0.24
N VAL A 406 11.27 7.61 -0.80
CA VAL A 406 11.43 7.21 -2.21
C VAL A 406 10.39 7.86 -3.07
N ASN A 407 10.80 8.41 -4.20
CA ASN A 407 9.91 9.03 -5.17
C ASN A 407 8.98 10.07 -4.53
N LEU A 408 9.55 10.93 -3.67
CA LEU A 408 8.80 11.97 -2.98
C LEU A 408 8.23 12.98 -3.97
N GLN A 409 6.93 13.20 -3.86
CA GLN A 409 6.23 14.30 -4.49
C GLN A 409 5.72 15.21 -3.39
N ALA A 410 6.17 16.44 -3.35
CA ALA A 410 5.80 17.34 -2.27
C ALA A 410 5.78 18.80 -2.72
N SER A 411 4.83 19.55 -2.18
CA SER A 411 4.82 21.00 -2.22
C SER A 411 4.97 21.52 -0.80
N TYR A 412 6.16 22.04 -0.50
CA TYR A 412 6.44 22.78 0.73
C TYR A 412 6.33 24.27 0.48
N SER A 413 6.31 25.07 1.54
CA SER A 413 6.29 26.54 1.40
C SER A 413 7.43 27.06 0.52
N ARG A 414 8.62 26.46 0.63
CA ARG A 414 9.84 26.91 -0.05
C ARG A 414 10.31 26.02 -1.18
N VAL A 415 9.89 24.77 -1.23
CA VAL A 415 10.38 23.77 -2.20
C VAL A 415 9.23 23.00 -2.80
N GLU A 416 9.29 22.82 -4.10
CA GLU A 416 8.49 21.82 -4.83
C GLU A 416 9.41 20.71 -5.32
N CYS A 417 8.95 19.46 -5.22
CA CYS A 417 9.68 18.31 -5.75
C CYS A 417 8.74 17.29 -6.36
N MET A 418 9.23 16.63 -7.40
CA MET A 418 8.50 15.63 -8.19
C MET A 418 9.37 14.39 -8.38
N GLY A 419 9.03 13.30 -7.70
CA GLY A 419 9.66 12.01 -7.97
C GLY A 419 11.13 11.89 -7.49
N ILE A 420 11.53 12.63 -6.49
CA ILE A 420 12.89 12.62 -5.97
C ILE A 420 13.03 11.70 -4.75
N THR A 421 14.18 11.04 -4.63
CA THR A 421 14.54 10.30 -3.41
C THR A 421 15.37 11.19 -2.49
N VAL A 422 14.92 11.34 -1.24
CA VAL A 422 15.53 12.24 -0.25
C VAL A 422 15.76 11.54 1.08
N LEU A 423 16.64 12.11 1.91
CA LEU A 423 16.66 11.80 3.34
C LEU A 423 15.72 12.72 4.10
N SER A 424 15.18 12.23 5.18
CA SER A 424 14.41 12.99 6.16
C SER A 424 14.99 12.77 7.55
N TRP A 425 14.95 13.80 8.38
CA TRP A 425 15.28 13.75 9.79
C TRP A 425 14.28 14.60 10.58
N LYS A 426 13.39 13.95 11.31
CA LYS A 426 12.29 14.66 12.02
C LYS A 426 11.54 15.58 11.04
N ASP A 427 11.51 16.88 11.35
CA ASP A 427 10.81 17.89 10.55
C ASP A 427 11.68 18.46 9.40
N TYR A 428 12.75 17.81 9.02
CA TYR A 428 13.66 18.28 7.98
C TYR A 428 13.72 17.32 6.81
N THR A 429 13.64 17.88 5.59
CA THR A 429 13.92 17.16 4.34
C THR A 429 15.31 17.58 3.82
N LEU A 430 16.12 16.59 3.46
CA LEU A 430 17.49 16.74 3.02
C LEU A 430 17.58 16.42 1.52
N PHE A 431 17.61 17.45 0.69
CA PHE A 431 17.78 17.34 -0.76
C PHE A 431 19.25 17.18 -1.10
N SER A 432 19.63 16.04 -1.70
CA SER A 432 21.01 15.79 -2.09
C SER A 432 21.34 16.52 -3.39
N LEU A 433 22.39 17.35 -3.35
CA LEU A 433 22.97 18.02 -4.51
C LEU A 433 24.16 17.24 -5.06
N ALA A 434 24.48 17.43 -6.34
CA ALA A 434 25.62 16.77 -6.95
C ALA A 434 26.93 17.19 -6.25
N ASP A 435 27.08 18.49 -6.00
CA ASP A 435 28.20 19.11 -5.25
C ASP A 435 27.81 20.53 -4.82
N GLU A 436 28.78 21.28 -4.26
CA GLU A 436 28.57 22.67 -3.83
C GLU A 436 28.44 23.67 -5.00
N SER A 437 28.81 23.31 -6.21
CA SER A 437 28.70 24.20 -7.39
C SER A 437 27.23 24.45 -7.76
N HIS A 438 26.31 23.66 -7.20
CA HIS A 438 24.85 23.85 -7.31
C HIS A 438 24.32 24.97 -6.40
N LEU A 439 25.16 25.55 -5.52
CA LEU A 439 24.80 26.59 -4.57
C LEU A 439 25.55 27.91 -4.88
N GLU A 440 24.80 28.99 -5.11
CA GLU A 440 25.35 30.32 -5.20
C GLU A 440 25.22 31.04 -3.86
N LEU A 441 26.35 31.13 -3.13
CA LEU A 441 26.39 31.71 -1.79
C LEU A 441 27.08 33.08 -1.81
N THR A 442 26.47 34.06 -1.13
CA THR A 442 27.01 35.40 -0.91
C THR A 442 27.12 35.68 0.58
N ASP A 443 27.83 36.75 0.94
CA ASP A 443 27.97 37.22 2.33
C ASP A 443 28.48 36.12 3.28
N LEU A 444 29.46 35.36 2.86
CA LEU A 444 30.07 34.28 3.64
C LEU A 444 30.67 34.84 4.94
N GLN A 445 30.26 34.29 6.08
CA GLN A 445 30.74 34.67 7.39
C GLN A 445 31.06 33.45 8.22
N ASP A 446 32.22 33.52 8.91
CA ASP A 446 32.52 32.54 9.96
C ASP A 446 31.71 32.86 11.21
N ILE A 447 31.18 31.84 11.84
CA ILE A 447 30.44 31.93 13.11
C ILE A 447 31.12 31.06 14.16
N GLN A 448 30.89 31.35 15.43
CA GLN A 448 31.28 30.44 16.48
C GLN A 448 30.54 29.11 16.25
N GLU A 449 31.24 27.99 16.43
CA GLU A 449 30.70 26.66 16.25
C GLU A 449 29.37 26.50 17.02
N GLU A 450 28.32 26.16 16.29
CA GLU A 450 26.95 26.01 16.81
C GLU A 450 26.45 24.60 16.55
N ARG A 451 25.87 23.97 17.58
CA ARG A 451 25.30 22.62 17.46
C ARG A 451 24.05 22.63 16.60
N SER A 452 24.01 21.74 15.64
CA SER A 452 22.86 21.53 14.75
C SER A 452 21.82 20.60 15.37
N PRO A 453 20.57 20.60 14.88
CA PRO A 453 19.59 19.57 15.21
C PRO A 453 19.97 18.18 14.69
N PHE A 454 20.87 18.10 13.69
CA PHE A 454 21.32 16.82 13.11
C PHE A 454 22.42 16.19 13.97
N PRO A 455 22.47 14.84 14.03
CA PRO A 455 23.51 14.13 14.76
C PRO A 455 24.90 14.50 14.23
N ASN A 456 25.79 14.85 15.14
CA ASN A 456 27.20 15.08 14.86
C ASN A 456 27.54 16.19 13.83
N VAL A 457 26.54 17.00 13.45
CA VAL A 457 26.74 18.17 12.58
C VAL A 457 26.94 19.41 13.42
N LYS A 458 27.94 20.18 13.07
CA LYS A 458 28.25 21.47 13.67
C LYS A 458 28.30 22.54 12.61
N PHE A 459 27.55 23.62 12.86
CA PHE A 459 27.58 24.79 11.99
C PHE A 459 28.76 25.68 12.39
N ASN A 460 29.50 26.10 11.42
CA ASN A 460 30.64 27.02 11.61
C ASN A 460 30.63 28.21 10.65
N LYS A 461 29.61 28.27 9.79
CA LYS A 461 29.46 29.32 8.78
C LYS A 461 28.01 29.68 8.56
N LYS A 462 27.81 30.92 8.09
CA LYS A 462 26.51 31.39 7.55
C LYS A 462 26.73 32.15 6.25
N ALA A 463 25.67 32.16 5.42
CA ALA A 463 25.67 32.86 4.14
C ALA A 463 24.23 33.19 3.71
N THR A 464 24.14 34.02 2.65
CA THR A 464 22.91 34.19 1.89
C THR A 464 22.99 33.27 0.67
N LEU A 465 22.02 32.37 0.55
CA LEU A 465 21.81 31.54 -0.64
C LEU A 465 21.01 32.35 -1.65
N THR A 466 21.62 32.69 -2.80
CA THR A 466 21.01 33.54 -3.83
C THR A 466 20.38 32.73 -4.97
N ALA A 467 20.91 31.54 -5.24
CA ALA A 467 20.37 30.62 -6.20
C ALA A 467 20.76 29.17 -5.89
N VAL A 468 19.93 28.25 -6.33
CA VAL A 468 20.22 26.81 -6.38
C VAL A 468 20.11 26.39 -7.83
N ASN A 469 21.20 25.93 -8.42
CA ASN A 469 21.16 25.22 -9.69
C ASN A 469 20.58 23.84 -9.43
N ASN A 470 19.26 23.72 -9.46
CA ASN A 470 18.58 22.46 -9.21
C ASN A 470 18.58 21.59 -10.47
N GLU A 471 18.70 20.31 -10.24
CA GLU A 471 18.28 19.32 -11.20
C GLU A 471 16.76 19.44 -11.39
N GLU A 472 16.20 18.87 -12.45
CA GLU A 472 14.78 18.98 -12.81
C GLU A 472 13.81 18.50 -11.71
N SER A 473 14.32 17.83 -10.68
CA SER A 473 13.54 17.10 -9.67
C SER A 473 13.04 17.94 -8.49
N PHE A 474 13.66 19.09 -8.18
CA PHE A 474 13.13 19.99 -7.16
C PHE A 474 13.43 21.46 -7.48
N LYS A 475 12.61 22.34 -6.94
CA LYS A 475 12.69 23.79 -7.20
C LYS A 475 12.50 24.58 -5.92
N MET A 476 13.44 25.48 -5.64
CA MET A 476 13.28 26.49 -4.60
C MET A 476 12.34 27.60 -5.07
N LYS A 477 11.35 27.97 -4.23
CA LYS A 477 10.34 28.98 -4.51
C LYS A 477 10.74 30.39 -4.05
N GLU A 478 11.47 30.47 -2.96
CA GLU A 478 11.84 31.75 -2.32
C GLU A 478 13.35 31.88 -2.22
N LEU A 479 13.93 32.78 -2.99
CA LEU A 479 15.31 33.17 -2.96
C LEU A 479 15.40 34.70 -2.97
N PRO A 480 16.37 35.32 -2.26
CA PRO A 480 17.43 34.74 -1.44
C PRO A 480 16.95 34.24 -0.08
N VAL A 481 17.69 33.31 0.53
CA VAL A 481 17.41 32.77 1.87
C VAL A 481 18.70 32.71 2.70
N GLN A 482 18.58 32.95 4.01
CA GLN A 482 19.72 32.77 4.93
C GLN A 482 19.96 31.28 5.17
N VAL A 483 21.23 30.85 5.12
CA VAL A 483 21.62 29.48 5.42
C VAL A 483 22.72 29.46 6.49
N LYS A 484 22.64 28.47 7.39
CA LYS A 484 23.79 28.02 8.18
C LYS A 484 24.36 26.76 7.57
N TYR A 485 25.67 26.64 7.52
CA TYR A 485 26.24 25.42 6.99
C TYR A 485 27.42 24.91 7.80
N GLY A 486 27.61 23.61 7.72
CA GLY A 486 28.62 22.87 8.42
C GLY A 486 28.74 21.44 7.91
N THR A 487 29.56 20.66 8.60
CA THR A 487 29.80 19.25 8.23
C THR A 487 29.56 18.32 9.40
N ASP A 488 29.23 17.07 9.08
CA ASP A 488 29.23 15.97 10.05
C ASP A 488 30.64 15.33 10.18
N GLU A 489 30.74 14.32 11.05
CA GLU A 489 31.98 13.59 11.29
C GLU A 489 32.48 12.79 10.08
N LEU A 490 31.58 12.44 9.14
CA LEU A 490 31.92 11.75 7.90
C LEU A 490 32.43 12.70 6.83
N GLY A 491 32.13 14.00 6.93
CA GLY A 491 32.47 15.01 5.94
C GLY A 491 31.29 15.47 5.06
N ASN A 492 30.09 14.93 5.26
CA ASN A 492 28.90 15.40 4.56
C ASN A 492 28.60 16.85 4.92
N LYS A 493 28.16 17.63 3.95
CA LYS A 493 27.90 19.07 4.10
C LYS A 493 26.43 19.37 4.17
N TYR A 494 26.04 20.23 5.10
CA TYR A 494 24.64 20.59 5.37
C TYR A 494 24.46 22.09 5.23
N TYR A 495 23.56 22.51 4.34
CA TYR A 495 23.15 23.91 4.13
C TYR A 495 21.69 24.04 4.55
N VAL A 496 21.46 24.54 5.76
CA VAL A 496 20.12 24.58 6.38
C VAL A 496 19.49 25.94 6.15
N CYS A 497 18.38 25.96 5.41
CA CYS A 497 17.57 27.13 5.18
C CYS A 497 16.89 27.58 6.50
N GLN A 498 17.06 28.87 6.84
CA GLN A 498 16.49 29.51 8.03
C GLN A 498 15.26 30.34 7.70
#